data_a3603a683e6e76d4030d95242add113e
#
_entry.id   a3603a683e6e76d4030d95242add113e
#
_cell.length_a   1.000
_cell.length_b   1.000
_cell.length_c   1.000
_cell.angle_alpha   90.00
_cell.angle_beta   90.00
_cell.angle_gamma   90.00
#
_symmetry.space_group_name_H-M   'P 1'
#
loop_
_entity.id
_entity.type
_entity.pdbx_description
1 polymer ?
#
loop_
_entity_poly.entity_id
_entity_poly.type
_entity_poly.pdbx_seq_one_letter_code
_entity_poly.pdbx_strand_id
1 'polypeptide(L)'
;MMDSACQKLLESRVPEFKDDINSILSSSSYSSKELKLAVKNNVLISEADDGIHAIDLKLANKIHYSKQLREMPDNTKIIQYTLHISVKEGEEYVEKELPVREHANIELAEALIIDLLIYIEDTYKNVDVDLGGIKSSLY
;
A
#
# COMPACT_ATOMS: atom_id res chain seq x y z
N MET A 1 3.94 -0.45 -15.43
CA MET A 1 5.42 -0.34 -15.55
C MET A 1 6.00 -0.03 -14.18
N MET A 2 7.17 -0.56 -13.89
CA MET A 2 7.82 -0.39 -12.58
C MET A 2 9.06 0.49 -12.76
N ASP A 3 9.27 1.48 -11.87
CA ASP A 3 10.46 2.30 -11.97
C ASP A 3 11.70 1.54 -11.49
N SER A 4 12.88 2.07 -11.79
CA SER A 4 14.13 1.36 -11.49
C SER A 4 14.40 1.22 -10.00
N ALA A 5 13.95 2.16 -9.17
CA ALA A 5 14.12 2.07 -7.72
C ALA A 5 13.27 0.93 -7.14
N CYS A 6 12.01 0.80 -7.57
CA CYS A 6 11.15 -0.29 -7.17
C CYS A 6 11.70 -1.64 -7.64
N GLN A 7 12.21 -1.69 -8.87
CA GLN A 7 12.78 -2.91 -9.41
C GLN A 7 13.98 -3.37 -8.60
N LYS A 8 14.89 -2.47 -8.26
CA LYS A 8 16.07 -2.79 -7.45
C LYS A 8 15.68 -3.26 -6.06
N LEU A 9 14.70 -2.62 -5.44
CA LEU A 9 14.22 -3.00 -4.13
C LEU A 9 13.65 -4.42 -4.15
N LEU A 10 12.81 -4.74 -5.13
CA LEU A 10 12.22 -6.06 -5.25
C LEU A 10 13.26 -7.14 -5.54
N GLU A 11 14.20 -6.86 -6.44
CA GLU A 11 15.25 -7.82 -6.76
C GLU A 11 16.10 -8.18 -5.55
N SER A 12 16.40 -7.20 -4.69
CA SER A 12 17.26 -7.44 -3.53
C SER A 12 16.50 -8.02 -2.32
N ARG A 13 15.24 -7.63 -2.13
CA ARG A 13 14.48 -7.97 -0.92
C ARG A 13 13.43 -9.04 -1.15
N VAL A 14 12.85 -9.11 -2.34
CA VAL A 14 11.77 -10.03 -2.68
C VAL A 14 12.08 -10.68 -4.03
N PRO A 15 13.17 -11.46 -4.13
CA PRO A 15 13.57 -12.04 -5.43
C PRO A 15 12.56 -13.03 -5.99
N GLU A 16 11.68 -13.59 -5.17
CA GLU A 16 10.62 -14.50 -5.61
C GLU A 16 9.47 -13.80 -6.32
N PHE A 17 9.43 -12.47 -6.30
CA PHE A 17 8.41 -11.70 -7.03
C PHE A 17 8.60 -11.88 -8.55
N LYS A 18 7.54 -12.29 -9.24
CA LYS A 18 7.57 -12.63 -10.68
C LYS A 18 6.58 -11.78 -11.47
N ASP A 19 6.70 -10.46 -11.40
CA ASP A 19 5.89 -9.49 -12.14
C ASP A 19 4.40 -9.47 -11.77
N ASP A 20 3.97 -10.30 -10.84
CA ASP A 20 2.58 -10.43 -10.43
C ASP A 20 2.52 -10.63 -8.91
N ILE A 21 1.67 -9.86 -8.25
CA ILE A 21 1.51 -9.95 -6.80
C ILE A 21 1.08 -11.36 -6.35
N ASN A 22 0.35 -12.08 -7.21
CA ASN A 22 -0.09 -13.44 -6.89
C ASN A 22 1.07 -14.40 -6.61
N SER A 23 2.26 -14.10 -7.16
CA SER A 23 3.44 -14.96 -6.97
C SER A 23 3.92 -14.97 -5.52
N ILE A 24 3.55 -13.99 -4.71
CA ILE A 24 4.03 -13.87 -3.35
C ILE A 24 2.91 -13.81 -2.29
N LEU A 25 1.64 -13.84 -2.68
CA LEU A 25 0.53 -13.68 -1.73
C LEU A 25 0.60 -14.69 -0.58
N SER A 26 0.81 -15.95 -0.89
CA SER A 26 0.80 -17.01 0.13
C SER A 26 2.03 -17.00 1.04
N SER A 27 3.11 -16.35 0.63
CA SER A 27 4.36 -16.30 1.40
C SER A 27 4.60 -14.95 2.07
N SER A 28 3.66 -14.02 1.93
CA SER A 28 3.77 -12.68 2.51
C SER A 28 3.32 -12.66 3.96
N SER A 29 3.87 -11.74 4.76
CA SER A 29 3.45 -11.55 6.15
C SER A 29 2.08 -10.88 6.25
N TYR A 30 1.69 -10.12 5.24
CA TYR A 30 0.35 -9.57 5.07
C TYR A 30 0.02 -9.59 3.59
N SER A 31 -1.23 -9.89 3.24
CA SER A 31 -1.66 -9.83 1.85
C SER A 31 -3.13 -9.50 1.73
N SER A 32 -3.48 -8.82 0.65
CA SER A 32 -4.86 -8.55 0.27
C SER A 32 -4.99 -8.87 -1.21
N LYS A 33 -5.64 -9.97 -1.52
CA LYS A 33 -5.86 -10.37 -2.90
C LYS A 33 -6.80 -9.39 -3.61
N GLU A 34 -7.78 -8.86 -2.89
CA GLU A 34 -8.77 -7.95 -3.44
C GLU A 34 -8.15 -6.63 -3.90
N LEU A 35 -7.23 -6.09 -3.12
CA LEU A 35 -6.58 -4.83 -3.45
C LEU A 35 -5.20 -5.00 -4.10
N LYS A 36 -4.75 -6.24 -4.27
CA LYS A 36 -3.43 -6.54 -4.84
C LYS A 36 -2.31 -5.86 -4.05
N LEU A 37 -2.35 -6.06 -2.74
CA LEU A 37 -1.35 -5.53 -1.81
C LEU A 37 -0.70 -6.67 -1.05
N ALA A 38 0.59 -6.53 -0.76
CA ALA A 38 1.31 -7.50 0.06
C ALA A 38 2.44 -6.82 0.81
N VAL A 39 2.79 -7.37 1.98
CA VAL A 39 3.99 -7.00 2.71
C VAL A 39 4.85 -8.24 2.83
N LYS A 40 6.05 -8.17 2.28
CA LYS A 40 7.01 -9.27 2.35
C LYS A 40 8.41 -8.72 2.56
N ASN A 41 9.13 -9.30 3.54
CA ASN A 41 10.48 -8.87 3.89
C ASN A 41 10.55 -7.36 4.13
N ASN A 42 9.53 -6.83 4.80
CA ASN A 42 9.39 -5.41 5.16
C ASN A 42 9.17 -4.49 3.94
N VAL A 43 8.82 -5.05 2.79
CA VAL A 43 8.50 -4.27 1.59
C VAL A 43 7.01 -4.31 1.36
N LEU A 44 6.38 -3.13 1.29
CA LEU A 44 4.98 -2.99 0.93
C LEU A 44 4.90 -2.90 -0.60
N ILE A 45 4.15 -3.81 -1.20
CA ILE A 45 4.04 -3.93 -2.65
C ILE A 45 2.58 -3.72 -3.06
N SER A 46 2.38 -2.89 -4.07
CA SER A 46 1.06 -2.64 -4.66
C SER A 46 1.11 -2.91 -6.15
N GLU A 47 0.21 -3.75 -6.64
CA GLU A 47 -0.01 -3.92 -8.07
C GLU A 47 -1.22 -3.09 -8.46
N ALA A 48 -0.97 -1.84 -8.83
CA ALA A 48 -2.00 -0.89 -9.21
C ALA A 48 -2.27 -0.95 -10.71
N ASP A 49 -3.23 -0.14 -11.16
CA ASP A 49 -3.60 -0.14 -12.58
C ASP A 49 -2.50 0.38 -13.49
N ASP A 50 -1.61 1.22 -12.95
CA ASP A 50 -0.48 1.79 -13.70
C ASP A 50 0.82 0.97 -13.57
N GLY A 51 0.82 -0.09 -12.78
CA GLY A 51 2.00 -0.94 -12.60
C GLY A 51 2.30 -1.26 -11.15
N ILE A 52 3.52 -1.73 -10.91
CA ILE A 52 3.98 -2.19 -9.60
C ILE A 52 4.66 -1.05 -8.84
N HIS A 53 4.28 -0.89 -7.58
CA HIS A 53 4.91 0.06 -6.67
C HIS A 53 5.39 -0.68 -5.43
N ALA A 54 6.55 -0.29 -4.90
CA ALA A 54 7.14 -0.92 -3.73
C ALA A 54 7.81 0.10 -2.82
N ILE A 55 7.62 -0.06 -1.52
CA ILE A 55 8.17 0.84 -0.51
C ILE A 55 8.80 0.00 0.61
N ASP A 56 9.99 0.39 1.04
CA ASP A 56 10.65 -0.25 2.18
C ASP A 56 10.09 0.34 3.48
N LEU A 57 9.30 -0.47 4.20
CA LEU A 57 8.66 -0.01 5.44
C LEU A 57 9.64 0.27 6.57
N LYS A 58 10.85 -0.27 6.51
CA LYS A 58 11.87 0.05 7.52
C LYS A 58 12.40 1.47 7.39
N LEU A 59 12.27 2.06 6.22
CA LEU A 59 12.69 3.43 5.98
C LEU A 59 11.54 4.43 6.14
N ALA A 60 10.32 3.95 6.33
CA ALA A 60 9.16 4.81 6.49
C ALA A 60 9.04 5.32 7.92
N ASN A 61 8.54 6.56 8.08
CA ASN A 61 8.25 7.09 9.40
C ASN A 61 6.82 7.59 9.53
N LYS A 62 6.10 7.76 8.43
CA LYS A 62 4.75 8.30 8.45
C LYS A 62 3.96 7.79 7.26
N ILE A 63 2.70 7.40 7.51
CA ILE A 63 1.78 6.99 6.45
C ILE A 63 0.43 7.64 6.68
N HIS A 64 -0.13 8.23 5.62
CA HIS A 64 -1.53 8.63 5.59
C HIS A 64 -2.10 8.21 4.23
N TYR A 65 -3.40 8.38 4.05
CA TYR A 65 -4.03 7.98 2.79
C TYR A 65 -4.97 9.06 2.28
N SER A 66 -5.19 9.05 0.98
CA SER A 66 -6.24 9.81 0.33
C SER A 66 -7.08 8.86 -0.51
N LYS A 67 -8.29 9.29 -0.84
CA LYS A 67 -9.19 8.48 -1.66
C LYS A 67 -9.84 9.35 -2.71
N GLN A 68 -10.13 8.73 -3.84
CA GLN A 68 -10.85 9.38 -4.94
C GLN A 68 -12.01 8.50 -5.35
N LEU A 69 -13.21 9.04 -5.28
CA LEU A 69 -14.42 8.37 -5.70
C LEU A 69 -14.76 8.84 -7.11
N ARG A 70 -15.04 7.89 -7.99
CA ARG A 70 -15.35 8.18 -9.39
C ARG A 70 -16.66 7.50 -9.77
N GLU A 71 -17.53 8.25 -10.45
CA GLU A 71 -18.78 7.71 -10.96
C GLU A 71 -18.60 7.31 -12.42
N MET A 72 -18.99 6.08 -12.72
CA MET A 72 -18.86 5.53 -14.06
C MET A 72 -20.11 5.86 -14.90
N PRO A 73 -20.02 5.76 -16.24
CA PRO A 73 -21.16 6.07 -17.12
C PRO A 73 -22.42 5.25 -16.85
N ASP A 74 -22.28 4.07 -16.27
CA ASP A 74 -23.40 3.19 -15.94
C ASP A 74 -23.96 3.43 -14.53
N ASN A 75 -23.59 4.55 -13.90
CA ASN A 75 -23.97 4.96 -12.54
C ASN A 75 -23.33 4.12 -11.42
N THR A 76 -22.43 3.20 -11.75
CA THR A 76 -21.64 2.54 -10.71
C THR A 76 -20.54 3.47 -10.21
N LYS A 77 -20.07 3.24 -9.02
CA LYS A 77 -18.98 4.02 -8.42
C LYS A 77 -17.78 3.12 -8.16
N ILE A 78 -16.60 3.68 -8.36
CA ILE A 78 -15.35 3.02 -8.00
C ILE A 78 -14.55 3.95 -7.11
N ILE A 79 -13.73 3.35 -6.25
CA ILE A 79 -12.88 4.10 -5.33
C ILE A 79 -11.43 3.70 -5.56
N GLN A 80 -10.54 4.68 -5.50
CA GLN A 80 -9.11 4.45 -5.56
C GLN A 80 -8.46 5.09 -4.35
N TYR A 81 -7.69 4.31 -3.61
CA TYR A 81 -6.88 4.80 -2.51
C TYR A 81 -5.47 5.05 -2.99
N THR A 82 -4.83 6.04 -2.38
CA THR A 82 -3.39 6.29 -2.54
C THR A 82 -2.80 6.41 -1.16
N LEU A 83 -1.76 5.64 -0.90
CA LEU A 83 -1.01 5.74 0.35
C LEU A 83 0.11 6.75 0.15
N HIS A 84 0.25 7.66 1.11
CA HIS A 84 1.30 8.67 1.11
C HIS A 84 2.28 8.30 2.22
N ILE A 85 3.49 7.94 1.83
CA ILE A 85 4.47 7.36 2.74
C ILE A 85 5.72 8.21 2.76
N SER A 86 6.07 8.71 3.94
CA SER A 86 7.31 9.47 4.14
C SER A 86 8.45 8.49 4.36
N VAL A 87 9.40 8.48 3.46
CA VAL A 87 10.50 7.51 3.41
C VAL A 87 11.83 8.23 3.50
N LYS A 88 12.74 7.67 4.27
CA LYS A 88 14.07 8.25 4.43
C LYS A 88 14.92 8.01 3.18
N GLU A 89 15.45 9.11 2.62
CA GLU A 89 16.39 9.07 1.51
C GLU A 89 17.61 9.92 1.93
N GLY A 90 18.74 9.27 2.20
CA GLY A 90 19.90 9.95 2.76
C GLY A 90 19.57 10.46 4.16
N GLU A 91 19.67 11.78 4.36
CA GLU A 91 19.38 12.41 5.65
C GLU A 91 17.98 13.07 5.70
N GLU A 92 17.25 13.00 4.59
CA GLU A 92 15.94 13.64 4.47
C GLU A 92 14.84 12.62 4.32
N TYR A 93 13.60 13.04 4.62
CA TYR A 93 12.41 12.26 4.36
C TYR A 93 11.68 12.81 3.14
N VAL A 94 11.30 11.93 2.23
CA VAL A 94 10.61 12.28 0.99
C VAL A 94 9.27 11.56 0.97
N GLU A 95 8.21 12.27 0.62
CA GLU A 95 6.91 11.64 0.50
C GLU A 95 6.83 10.90 -0.83
N LYS A 96 6.47 9.62 -0.74
CA LYS A 96 6.23 8.76 -1.89
C LYS A 96 4.77 8.41 -1.94
N GLU A 97 4.21 8.37 -3.15
CA GLU A 97 2.84 7.91 -3.34
C GLU A 97 2.85 6.45 -3.77
N LEU A 98 1.97 5.67 -3.15
CA LEU A 98 1.77 4.28 -3.52
C LEU A 98 0.29 4.12 -3.88
N PRO A 99 -0.03 4.16 -5.19
CA PRO A 99 -1.42 3.96 -5.62
C PRO A 99 -1.88 2.54 -5.34
N VAL A 100 -3.15 2.41 -5.01
CA VAL A 100 -3.79 1.12 -4.80
C VAL A 100 -4.77 0.89 -5.95
N ARG A 101 -4.99 -0.38 -6.29
CA ARG A 101 -5.90 -0.76 -7.35
C ARG A 101 -7.31 -0.23 -7.10
N GLU A 102 -7.98 0.23 -8.15
CA GLU A 102 -9.39 0.65 -8.06
C GLU A 102 -10.28 -0.53 -7.67
N HIS A 103 -11.35 -0.23 -6.94
CA HIS A 103 -12.28 -1.26 -6.50
C HIS A 103 -13.71 -0.74 -6.57
N ALA A 104 -14.63 -1.61 -7.00
CA ALA A 104 -16.04 -1.27 -7.13
C ALA A 104 -16.80 -1.34 -5.81
N ASN A 105 -16.35 -2.17 -4.88
CA ASN A 105 -16.97 -2.27 -3.56
C ASN A 105 -16.30 -1.32 -2.59
N ILE A 106 -16.94 -0.15 -2.39
CA ILE A 106 -16.37 0.95 -1.62
C ILE A 106 -16.16 0.57 -0.16
N GLU A 107 -17.15 -0.08 0.44
CA GLU A 107 -17.07 -0.47 1.86
C GLU A 107 -15.98 -1.51 2.11
N LEU A 108 -15.86 -2.48 1.21
CA LEU A 108 -14.83 -3.50 1.31
C LEU A 108 -13.44 -2.90 1.15
N ALA A 109 -13.28 -2.01 0.16
CA ALA A 109 -11.99 -1.36 -0.08
C ALA A 109 -11.55 -0.55 1.14
N GLU A 110 -12.47 0.21 1.77
CA GLU A 110 -12.15 0.97 2.98
C GLU A 110 -11.73 0.03 4.12
N ALA A 111 -12.48 -1.05 4.33
CA ALA A 111 -12.14 -2.00 5.39
C ALA A 111 -10.77 -2.62 5.17
N LEU A 112 -10.42 -2.95 3.93
CA LEU A 112 -9.13 -3.57 3.62
C LEU A 112 -7.97 -2.58 3.78
N ILE A 113 -8.17 -1.32 3.42
CA ILE A 113 -7.13 -0.28 3.62
C ILE A 113 -6.89 -0.06 5.11
N ILE A 114 -7.94 0.06 5.89
CA ILE A 114 -7.82 0.22 7.35
C ILE A 114 -7.12 -0.99 7.97
N ASP A 115 -7.47 -2.19 7.52
CA ASP A 115 -6.85 -3.42 8.01
C ASP A 115 -5.33 -3.43 7.72
N LEU A 116 -4.92 -3.02 6.53
CA LEU A 116 -3.51 -2.89 6.19
C LEU A 116 -2.81 -1.88 7.09
N LEU A 117 -3.42 -0.72 7.29
CA LEU A 117 -2.81 0.34 8.10
C LEU A 117 -2.67 -0.06 9.56
N ILE A 118 -3.65 -0.79 10.10
CA ILE A 118 -3.57 -1.32 11.46
C ILE A 118 -2.43 -2.35 11.55
N TYR A 119 -2.31 -3.22 10.56
CA TYR A 119 -1.20 -4.18 10.51
C TYR A 119 0.15 -3.47 10.54
N ILE A 120 0.31 -2.40 9.74
CA ILE A 120 1.56 -1.64 9.70
C ILE A 120 1.82 -0.96 11.03
N GLU A 121 0.81 -0.33 11.64
CA GLU A 121 0.96 0.33 12.93
C GLU A 121 1.39 -0.66 14.01
N ASP A 122 0.81 -1.84 14.03
CA ASP A 122 1.13 -2.85 15.03
C ASP A 122 2.50 -3.49 14.82
N THR A 123 2.93 -3.60 13.56
CA THR A 123 4.15 -4.32 13.21
C THR A 123 5.37 -3.41 13.17
N TYR A 124 5.21 -2.19 12.69
CA TYR A 124 6.32 -1.25 12.47
C TYR A 124 6.19 -0.06 13.42
N LYS A 125 6.81 -0.18 14.59
CA LYS A 125 6.69 0.82 15.66
C LYS A 125 7.33 2.17 15.33
N ASN A 126 8.17 2.20 14.30
CA ASN A 126 8.80 3.43 13.80
C ASN A 126 7.89 4.23 12.88
N VAL A 127 6.73 3.69 12.51
CA VAL A 127 5.83 4.33 11.55
C VAL A 127 4.63 4.93 12.28
N ASP A 128 4.42 6.23 12.07
CA ASP A 128 3.24 6.93 12.55
C ASP A 128 2.15 6.80 11.48
N VAL A 129 1.07 6.11 11.81
CA VAL A 129 -0.01 5.81 10.87
C VAL A 129 -1.22 6.65 11.17
N ASP A 130 -1.68 7.41 10.17
CA ASP A 130 -2.89 8.23 10.25
C ASP A 130 -4.05 7.45 9.63
N LEU A 131 -5.04 7.12 10.45
CA LEU A 131 -6.22 6.36 10.04
C LEU A 131 -7.40 7.26 9.63
N GLY A 132 -7.13 8.54 9.34
CA GLY A 132 -8.16 9.44 8.85
C GLY A 132 -9.28 9.73 9.86
N GLY A 133 -8.95 9.74 11.15
CA GLY A 133 -9.91 9.99 12.20
C GLY A 133 -10.61 8.76 12.75
N ILE A 134 -10.50 7.61 12.10
CA ILE A 134 -11.11 6.37 12.58
C ILE A 134 -10.51 5.95 13.93
N LYS A 135 -9.21 6.16 14.09
CA LYS A 135 -8.52 5.85 15.33
C LYS A 135 -9.13 6.55 16.52
N SER A 136 -9.49 7.83 16.38
CA SER A 136 -10.10 8.57 17.45
C SER A 136 -11.51 8.09 17.78
N SER A 137 -12.23 7.50 16.84
CA SER A 137 -13.56 6.96 17.09
C SER A 137 -13.52 5.57 17.76
N LEU A 138 -12.38 4.90 17.73
CA LEU A 138 -12.18 3.60 18.38
C LEU A 138 -11.74 3.76 19.84
N TYR A 139 -11.28 4.90 20.21
CA TYR A 139 -10.76 5.20 21.53
C TYR A 139 -11.54 6.36 22.15
#